data_8fd1c915d1402685258027a67466f220
#
_entry.id   8fd1c915d1402685258027a67466f220
#
_cell.length_a   1.000
_cell.length_b   1.000
_cell.length_c   1.000
_cell.angle_alpha   90.00
_cell.angle_beta   90.00
_cell.angle_gamma   90.00
#
_symmetry.space_group_name_H-M   'P 1'
#
loop_
_entity.id
_entity.type
_entity.pdbx_description
1 polymer ?
#
loop_
_entity_poly.entity_id
_entity_poly.type
_entity_poly.pdbx_seq_one_letter_code
_entity_poly.pdbx_strand_id
1 'polypeptide(L)'
;MGTIGSGILLETGTNEVEILELFIDEGGYTGYYGVNVAKVLEIITMPAEVMRPPHLRGSFVAGIFNHRDRLVVLIDLAAWLGRTRAENMQPKVLITEFNGIVTAFLVSGVTRIHRATWSDIKPLDGYTEDLSNSVTGVITLNGRLVFLLDLEKAISDVDPRLAISASRTIANTVTGDCKPIHILHADDSLVIRKTVKQRLEENRIFAVESVANGDEAWSHLAEVKKKCGANGETLSTYVDVVLTDIEMPGMDGYRLCKLIKDDPELKSMPVILFSSLITEKLLHKGAAVGADGQFSKPDLTLMRFIKEAVEKRRAAEQPEGSRLERGGVGQPG
;
A
#
# COMPACT_ATOMS: atom_id res chain seq x y z
N MET A 1 41.30 -20.34 -15.45
CA MET A 1 40.65 -19.10 -15.06
C MET A 1 39.19 -19.24 -15.46
N GLY A 2 38.36 -19.67 -14.54
CA GLY A 2 36.93 -19.89 -14.77
C GLY A 2 36.16 -18.75 -14.12
N THR A 3 35.48 -17.97 -14.93
CA THR A 3 34.54 -16.94 -14.52
C THR A 3 33.31 -17.60 -13.91
N ILE A 4 33.16 -17.47 -12.62
CA ILE A 4 31.92 -17.86 -11.90
C ILE A 4 30.90 -16.77 -12.21
N GLY A 5 30.04 -17.03 -13.19
CA GLY A 5 28.81 -16.26 -13.38
C GLY A 5 27.86 -16.54 -12.23
N SER A 6 27.75 -15.62 -11.28
CA SER A 6 26.68 -15.63 -10.29
C SER A 6 25.35 -15.33 -10.97
N GLY A 7 24.74 -16.37 -11.54
CA GLY A 7 23.32 -16.35 -11.88
C GLY A 7 22.53 -16.32 -10.58
N ILE A 8 22.19 -15.12 -10.10
CA ILE A 8 21.12 -14.95 -9.12
C ILE A 8 19.86 -15.37 -9.87
N LEU A 9 19.45 -16.63 -9.66
CA LEU A 9 18.10 -17.07 -9.96
C LEU A 9 17.14 -16.15 -9.19
N LEU A 10 16.59 -15.18 -9.88
CA LEU A 10 15.43 -14.44 -9.44
C LEU A 10 14.28 -15.45 -9.41
N GLU A 11 14.10 -16.13 -8.29
CA GLU A 11 12.86 -16.87 -8.04
C GLU A 11 11.73 -15.85 -8.09
N THR A 12 11.01 -15.86 -9.20
CA THR A 12 9.77 -15.11 -9.36
C THR A 12 8.80 -15.62 -8.31
N GLY A 13 8.58 -14.81 -7.26
CA GLY A 13 7.61 -15.15 -6.22
C GLY A 13 8.16 -15.37 -4.81
N THR A 14 9.38 -14.91 -4.49
CA THR A 14 9.81 -14.85 -3.10
C THR A 14 8.92 -13.86 -2.35
N ASN A 15 8.03 -14.44 -1.55
CA ASN A 15 7.12 -13.74 -0.62
C ASN A 15 7.92 -13.20 0.61
N GLU A 16 9.17 -12.75 0.39
CA GLU A 16 10.09 -12.35 1.45
C GLU A 16 9.95 -10.87 1.79
N VAL A 17 10.06 -10.58 3.08
CA VAL A 17 10.11 -9.25 3.66
C VAL A 17 11.28 -9.14 4.64
N GLU A 18 11.98 -8.01 4.64
CA GLU A 18 12.98 -7.69 5.63
C GLU A 18 12.39 -6.74 6.68
N ILE A 19 12.36 -7.17 7.93
CA ILE A 19 11.77 -6.45 9.06
C ILE A 19 12.91 -5.95 9.95
N LEU A 20 13.00 -4.62 10.12
CA LEU A 20 13.83 -4.02 11.16
C LEU A 20 13.08 -4.10 12.49
N GLU A 21 13.61 -4.89 13.42
CA GLU A 21 13.10 -4.97 14.78
C GLU A 21 13.63 -3.79 15.59
N LEU A 22 12.72 -3.04 16.18
CA LEU A 22 12.98 -1.93 17.07
C LEU A 22 12.28 -2.16 18.41
N PHE A 23 12.64 -1.40 19.43
CA PHE A 23 12.00 -1.49 20.72
C PHE A 23 11.72 -0.13 21.34
N ILE A 24 10.72 -0.10 22.22
CA ILE A 24 10.40 0.99 23.12
C ILE A 24 10.53 0.46 24.54
N ASP A 25 11.42 1.07 25.31
CA ASP A 25 11.66 0.77 26.71
C ASP A 25 10.92 1.80 27.57
N GLU A 26 10.05 1.31 28.45
CA GLU A 26 9.22 2.11 29.36
C GLU A 26 9.75 2.11 30.80
N GLY A 27 10.99 1.61 31.02
CA GLY A 27 11.61 1.57 32.37
C GLY A 27 11.19 0.37 33.24
N GLY A 28 10.39 -0.53 32.72
CA GLY A 28 9.94 -1.78 33.41
C GLY A 28 9.33 -2.77 32.45
N TYR A 29 9.03 -2.32 31.24
CA TYR A 29 8.53 -3.12 30.14
C TYR A 29 9.20 -2.69 28.84
N THR A 30 9.55 -3.66 28.01
CA THR A 30 10.11 -3.40 26.66
C THR A 30 9.16 -3.96 25.61
N GLY A 31 8.52 -3.07 24.85
CA GLY A 31 7.70 -3.42 23.69
C GLY A 31 8.57 -3.59 22.44
N TYR A 32 8.35 -4.66 21.68
CA TYR A 32 9.05 -4.93 20.42
C TYR A 32 8.15 -4.70 19.23
N TYR A 33 8.67 -3.96 18.25
CA TYR A 33 7.95 -3.55 17.07
C TYR A 33 8.80 -3.81 15.83
N GLY A 34 8.15 -3.90 14.67
CA GLY A 34 8.79 -4.11 13.39
C GLY A 34 8.39 -3.06 12.37
N VAL A 35 9.32 -2.70 11.51
CA VAL A 35 9.05 -1.88 10.32
C VAL A 35 9.71 -2.52 9.11
N ASN A 36 9.11 -2.38 7.93
CA ASN A 36 9.71 -2.86 6.70
C ASN A 36 10.99 -2.08 6.40
N VAL A 37 12.11 -2.79 6.23
CA VAL A 37 13.42 -2.20 5.91
C VAL A 37 13.38 -1.39 4.62
N ALA A 38 12.57 -1.79 3.65
CA ALA A 38 12.45 -1.08 2.37
C ALA A 38 12.03 0.39 2.53
N LYS A 39 11.34 0.73 3.63
CA LYS A 39 10.87 2.09 3.96
C LYS A 39 11.91 2.90 4.77
N VAL A 40 12.99 2.26 5.24
CA VAL A 40 14.03 2.88 6.10
C VAL A 40 15.21 3.31 5.25
N LEU A 41 15.49 4.61 5.22
CA LEU A 41 16.64 5.16 4.51
C LEU A 41 17.94 5.01 5.33
N GLU A 42 17.86 5.34 6.61
CA GLU A 42 19.01 5.22 7.54
C GLU A 42 18.59 5.28 9.01
N ILE A 43 19.51 4.90 9.88
CA ILE A 43 19.35 4.95 11.33
C ILE A 43 20.47 5.82 11.90
N ILE A 44 20.08 6.88 12.59
CA ILE A 44 21.02 7.85 13.18
C ILE A 44 20.87 7.92 14.71
N THR A 45 21.82 8.55 15.36
CA THR A 45 21.67 8.98 16.76
C THR A 45 20.76 10.21 16.83
N MET A 46 20.26 10.51 18.03
CA MET A 46 19.45 11.72 18.24
C MET A 46 20.23 12.95 17.76
N PRO A 47 19.63 13.78 16.87
CA PRO A 47 20.25 15.03 16.44
C PRO A 47 20.50 15.97 17.63
N ALA A 48 21.62 16.70 17.60
CA ALA A 48 21.97 17.65 18.66
C ALA A 48 20.98 18.83 18.76
N GLU A 49 20.44 19.25 17.61
CA GLU A 49 19.51 20.36 17.52
C GLU A 49 18.18 19.88 16.95
N VAL A 50 17.16 19.87 17.81
CA VAL A 50 15.78 19.61 17.44
C VAL A 50 14.93 20.81 17.85
N MET A 51 14.40 21.53 16.89
CA MET A 51 13.52 22.67 17.13
C MET A 51 12.07 22.22 17.34
N ARG A 52 11.37 22.83 18.29
CA ARG A 52 9.94 22.64 18.51
C ARG A 52 9.18 23.89 18.09
N PRO A 53 8.62 23.96 16.87
CA PRO A 53 7.83 25.08 16.43
C PRO A 53 6.57 25.25 17.30
N PRO A 54 6.17 26.47 17.66
CA PRO A 54 5.08 26.73 18.60
C PRO A 54 3.69 26.27 18.14
N HIS A 55 3.53 25.89 16.87
CA HIS A 55 2.27 25.52 16.25
C HIS A 55 2.20 24.06 15.77
N LEU A 56 3.20 23.22 16.08
CA LEU A 56 3.13 21.79 15.79
C LEU A 56 2.02 21.16 16.63
N ARG A 57 0.95 20.76 15.96
CA ARG A 57 -0.16 20.04 16.58
C ARG A 57 0.21 18.58 16.74
N GLY A 58 -0.05 18.03 17.93
CA GLY A 58 0.14 16.62 18.26
C GLY A 58 1.15 16.44 19.40
N SER A 59 0.74 15.71 20.44
CA SER A 59 1.58 15.41 21.61
C SER A 59 2.77 14.50 21.28
N PHE A 60 2.74 13.83 20.11
CA PHE A 60 3.76 12.86 19.67
C PHE A 60 4.80 13.44 18.68
N VAL A 61 4.69 14.72 18.28
CA VAL A 61 5.74 15.35 17.47
C VAL A 61 6.85 15.87 18.38
N ALA A 62 8.03 15.23 18.31
CA ALA A 62 9.21 15.61 19.10
C ALA A 62 9.83 16.95 18.62
N GLY A 63 9.70 17.26 17.33
CA GLY A 63 10.18 18.51 16.75
C GLY A 63 10.53 18.41 15.27
N ILE A 64 11.37 19.33 14.79
CA ILE A 64 11.90 19.39 13.44
C ILE A 64 13.42 19.57 13.53
N PHE A 65 14.17 18.90 12.67
CA PHE A 65 15.62 19.08 12.57
C PHE A 65 16.08 19.11 11.09
N ASN A 66 17.29 19.61 10.86
CA ASN A 66 17.89 19.59 9.54
C ASN A 66 18.62 18.26 9.33
N HIS A 67 18.27 17.56 8.25
CA HIS A 67 18.95 16.35 7.81
C HIS A 67 19.27 16.47 6.33
N ARG A 68 20.59 16.51 5.99
CA ARG A 68 21.08 16.64 4.60
C ARG A 68 20.39 17.79 3.84
N ASP A 69 20.38 18.99 4.43
CA ASP A 69 19.76 20.20 3.90
C ASP A 69 18.24 20.14 3.69
N ARG A 70 17.58 19.18 4.36
CA ARG A 70 16.11 19.08 4.39
C ARG A 70 15.59 19.20 5.81
N LEU A 71 14.50 19.91 5.98
CA LEU A 71 13.76 19.94 7.25
C LEU A 71 12.93 18.67 7.38
N VAL A 72 13.21 17.90 8.42
CA VAL A 72 12.57 16.60 8.68
C VAL A 72 11.79 16.67 9.99
N VAL A 73 10.53 16.25 9.95
CA VAL A 73 9.69 16.13 11.16
C VAL A 73 10.10 14.88 11.93
N LEU A 74 10.29 15.03 13.23
CA LEU A 74 10.62 13.96 14.18
C LEU A 74 9.38 13.57 14.97
N ILE A 75 8.92 12.34 14.80
CA ILE A 75 7.78 11.74 15.50
C ILE A 75 8.32 10.84 16.61
N ASP A 76 7.86 11.04 17.85
CA ASP A 76 8.15 10.12 18.95
C ASP A 76 7.18 8.92 18.87
N LEU A 77 7.69 7.76 18.46
CA LEU A 77 6.88 6.55 18.32
C LEU A 77 6.29 6.08 19.66
N ALA A 78 7.00 6.25 20.78
CA ALA A 78 6.46 5.92 22.08
C ALA A 78 5.22 6.79 22.39
N ALA A 79 5.35 8.10 22.23
CA ALA A 79 4.23 9.03 22.45
C ALA A 79 3.06 8.78 21.50
N TRP A 80 3.35 8.44 20.22
CA TRP A 80 2.30 8.10 19.25
C TRP A 80 1.53 6.83 19.62
N LEU A 81 2.22 5.82 20.18
CA LEU A 81 1.62 4.60 20.70
C LEU A 81 0.98 4.79 22.10
N GLY A 82 0.93 6.01 22.63
CA GLY A 82 0.42 6.29 23.99
C GLY A 82 1.30 5.73 25.10
N ARG A 83 2.62 5.56 24.84
CA ARG A 83 3.63 5.02 25.76
C ARG A 83 4.58 6.11 26.21
N THR A 84 5.26 5.87 27.33
CA THR A 84 6.30 6.78 27.85
C THR A 84 7.65 6.10 27.76
N ARG A 85 8.59 6.73 27.05
CA ARG A 85 9.95 6.20 26.93
C ARG A 85 10.76 6.47 28.19
N ALA A 86 11.59 5.50 28.61
CA ALA A 86 12.52 5.67 29.72
C ALA A 86 13.57 6.77 29.42
N GLU A 87 13.87 7.59 30.43
CA GLU A 87 14.72 8.80 30.26
C GLU A 87 16.22 8.49 30.06
N ASN A 88 16.71 7.36 30.58
CA ASN A 88 18.13 7.05 30.63
C ASN A 88 18.68 6.30 29.39
N MET A 89 18.02 6.39 28.24
CA MET A 89 18.43 5.71 27.02
C MET A 89 19.04 6.66 26.00
N GLN A 90 19.97 6.14 25.19
CA GLN A 90 20.43 6.84 23.98
C GLN A 90 19.52 6.44 22.82
N PRO A 91 18.47 7.23 22.54
CA PRO A 91 17.49 6.87 21.54
C PRO A 91 18.11 6.86 20.15
N LYS A 92 17.47 6.11 19.26
CA LYS A 92 17.77 6.10 17.82
C LYS A 92 16.67 6.81 17.05
N VAL A 93 17.05 7.34 15.90
CA VAL A 93 16.13 7.98 14.97
C VAL A 93 16.18 7.21 13.66
N LEU A 94 15.05 6.70 13.24
CA LEU A 94 14.86 6.08 11.94
C LEU A 94 14.45 7.16 10.95
N ILE A 95 15.24 7.37 9.91
CA ILE A 95 14.85 8.20 8.76
C ILE A 95 14.15 7.30 7.75
N THR A 96 12.94 7.65 7.39
CA THR A 96 12.11 6.88 6.47
C THR A 96 11.64 7.75 5.31
N GLU A 97 11.29 7.11 4.21
CA GLU A 97 10.65 7.78 3.08
C GLU A 97 9.37 7.05 2.70
N PHE A 98 8.27 7.79 2.67
CA PHE A 98 6.97 7.35 2.20
C PHE A 98 6.43 8.34 1.17
N ASN A 99 6.09 7.88 -0.01
CA ASN A 99 5.51 8.73 -1.06
C ASN A 99 6.33 10.01 -1.35
N GLY A 100 7.67 9.90 -1.32
CA GLY A 100 8.58 11.03 -1.51
C GLY A 100 8.69 11.97 -0.30
N ILE A 101 8.03 11.65 0.83
CA ILE A 101 8.09 12.43 2.07
C ILE A 101 9.08 11.76 3.03
N VAL A 102 10.13 12.50 3.37
CA VAL A 102 11.11 12.07 4.37
C VAL A 102 10.61 12.45 5.75
N THR A 103 10.51 11.46 6.64
CA THR A 103 10.07 11.62 8.03
C THR A 103 10.99 10.85 8.95
N ALA A 104 11.11 11.28 10.19
CA ALA A 104 11.97 10.66 11.20
C ALA A 104 11.14 10.13 12.38
N PHE A 105 11.50 8.95 12.89
CA PHE A 105 10.85 8.31 14.02
C PHE A 105 11.84 8.06 15.15
N LEU A 106 11.50 8.57 16.32
CA LEU A 106 12.29 8.41 17.54
C LEU A 106 11.88 7.13 18.26
N VAL A 107 12.84 6.26 18.51
CA VAL A 107 12.67 4.96 19.18
C VAL A 107 13.69 4.79 20.30
N SER A 108 13.46 3.88 21.26
CA SER A 108 14.45 3.58 22.30
C SER A 108 15.71 2.94 21.70
N GLY A 109 15.55 2.08 20.70
CA GLY A 109 16.65 1.49 19.96
C GLY A 109 16.20 0.53 18.88
N VAL A 110 17.18 -0.01 18.17
CA VAL A 110 16.99 -1.04 17.14
C VAL A 110 17.80 -2.28 17.52
N THR A 111 17.33 -3.45 17.12
CA THR A 111 18.03 -4.71 17.43
C THR A 111 18.70 -5.27 16.17
N ARG A 112 17.95 -5.82 15.27
CA ARG A 112 18.45 -6.46 14.05
C ARG A 112 17.40 -6.43 12.94
N ILE A 113 17.84 -6.83 11.74
CA ILE A 113 16.97 -7.10 10.61
C ILE A 113 16.65 -8.59 10.57
N HIS A 114 15.38 -8.93 10.43
CA HIS A 114 14.91 -10.29 10.26
C HIS A 114 14.41 -10.47 8.82
N ARG A 115 14.72 -11.63 8.23
CA ARG A 115 14.08 -12.06 6.99
C ARG A 115 12.92 -12.96 7.33
N ALA A 116 11.77 -12.67 6.76
CA ALA A 116 10.52 -13.39 6.95
C ALA A 116 9.76 -13.45 5.63
N THR A 117 8.64 -14.15 5.62
CA THR A 117 7.70 -14.12 4.50
C THR A 117 6.44 -13.37 4.91
N TRP A 118 5.72 -12.80 3.94
CA TRP A 118 4.45 -12.15 4.22
C TRP A 118 3.42 -13.11 4.85
N SER A 119 3.52 -14.41 4.54
CA SER A 119 2.69 -15.45 5.15
C SER A 119 2.99 -15.71 6.64
N ASP A 120 4.16 -15.29 7.15
CA ASP A 120 4.49 -15.39 8.57
C ASP A 120 3.87 -14.24 9.38
N ILE A 121 3.43 -13.18 8.70
CA ILE A 121 2.78 -12.01 9.29
C ILE A 121 1.28 -12.28 9.35
N LYS A 122 0.73 -12.27 10.55
CA LYS A 122 -0.70 -12.49 10.77
C LYS A 122 -1.42 -11.15 10.90
N PRO A 123 -2.55 -10.94 10.21
CA PRO A 123 -3.39 -9.77 10.43
C PRO A 123 -3.95 -9.80 11.86
N LEU A 124 -4.36 -8.63 12.36
CA LEU A 124 -4.95 -8.47 13.70
C LEU A 124 -6.49 -8.59 13.64
N ASP A 125 -7.00 -9.70 13.12
CA ASP A 125 -8.45 -9.92 13.02
C ASP A 125 -9.07 -10.06 14.42
N GLY A 126 -10.12 -9.28 14.70
CA GLY A 126 -10.90 -9.38 15.94
C GLY A 126 -10.29 -8.74 17.18
N TYR A 127 -9.20 -7.99 17.06
CA TYR A 127 -8.65 -7.18 18.16
C TYR A 127 -9.30 -5.78 18.20
N THR A 128 -9.15 -5.10 19.35
CA THR A 128 -9.75 -3.77 19.58
C THR A 128 -9.35 -2.78 18.50
N GLU A 129 -10.27 -1.89 18.10
CA GLU A 129 -10.03 -0.85 17.07
C GLU A 129 -8.77 -0.03 17.33
N ASP A 130 -8.41 0.19 18.61
CA ASP A 130 -7.22 0.96 18.98
C ASP A 130 -5.90 0.29 18.56
N LEU A 131 -5.79 -1.04 18.63
CA LEU A 131 -4.62 -1.80 18.18
C LEU A 131 -4.55 -1.86 16.66
N SER A 132 -5.67 -2.07 16.00
CA SER A 132 -5.76 -2.14 14.54
C SER A 132 -5.49 -0.80 13.85
N ASN A 133 -5.53 0.32 14.58
CA ASN A 133 -5.25 1.65 14.04
C ASN A 133 -3.75 1.98 13.92
N SER A 134 -2.87 1.28 14.62
CA SER A 134 -1.43 1.59 14.65
C SER A 134 -0.54 0.44 14.17
N VAL A 135 -1.12 -0.73 13.96
CA VAL A 135 -0.41 -1.98 13.65
C VAL A 135 -1.05 -2.64 12.44
N THR A 136 -0.25 -3.02 11.46
CA THR A 136 -0.71 -3.70 10.24
C THR A 136 -0.73 -5.22 10.39
N GLY A 137 0.06 -5.77 11.32
CA GLY A 137 0.12 -7.21 11.56
C GLY A 137 1.01 -7.58 12.73
N VAL A 138 1.08 -8.87 13.02
CA VAL A 138 1.93 -9.42 14.07
C VAL A 138 2.73 -10.60 13.54
N ILE A 139 4.00 -10.68 13.95
CA ILE A 139 4.89 -11.79 13.63
C ILE A 139 5.57 -12.31 14.89
N THR A 140 5.88 -13.61 14.91
CA THR A 140 6.68 -14.21 15.99
C THR A 140 8.13 -14.30 15.56
N LEU A 141 9.00 -13.51 16.18
CA LEU A 141 10.44 -13.50 15.93
C LEU A 141 11.20 -13.96 17.18
N ASN A 142 12.01 -15.01 17.07
CA ASN A 142 12.77 -15.59 18.18
C ASN A 142 11.91 -15.87 19.43
N GLY A 143 10.69 -16.37 19.25
CA GLY A 143 9.77 -16.69 20.36
C GLY A 143 9.09 -15.48 21.00
N ARG A 144 9.23 -14.28 20.43
CA ARG A 144 8.56 -13.04 20.86
C ARG A 144 7.57 -12.56 19.81
N LEU A 145 6.45 -11.99 20.26
CA LEU A 145 5.54 -11.27 19.39
C LEU A 145 6.13 -9.89 19.07
N VAL A 146 6.15 -9.56 17.79
CA VAL A 146 6.61 -8.27 17.25
C VAL A 146 5.46 -7.69 16.45
N PHE A 147 5.00 -6.49 16.81
CA PHE A 147 3.93 -5.79 16.13
C PHE A 147 4.48 -4.94 14.99
N LEU A 148 3.96 -5.14 13.78
CA LEU A 148 4.36 -4.35 12.62
C LEU A 148 3.60 -3.02 12.62
N LEU A 149 4.34 -1.91 12.66
CA LEU A 149 3.78 -0.57 12.78
C LEU A 149 3.32 -0.02 11.43
N ASP A 150 2.13 0.60 11.42
CA ASP A 150 1.67 1.44 10.32
C ASP A 150 2.29 2.86 10.44
N LEU A 151 3.49 3.03 9.89
CA LEU A 151 4.16 4.34 9.91
C LEU A 151 3.48 5.37 9.01
N GLU A 152 2.75 4.95 7.98
CA GLU A 152 1.95 5.84 7.13
C GLU A 152 0.81 6.47 7.94
N LYS A 153 0.21 5.68 8.83
CA LYS A 153 -0.77 6.19 9.80
C LYS A 153 -0.16 7.22 10.75
N ALA A 154 1.05 6.96 11.27
CA ALA A 154 1.72 7.92 12.16
C ALA A 154 2.00 9.26 11.45
N ILE A 155 2.40 9.23 10.17
CA ILE A 155 2.58 10.44 9.34
C ILE A 155 1.24 11.15 9.11
N SER A 156 0.18 10.40 8.81
CA SER A 156 -1.18 10.93 8.61
C SER A 156 -1.73 11.63 9.85
N ASP A 157 -1.41 11.13 11.05
CA ASP A 157 -1.85 11.72 12.31
C ASP A 157 -1.15 13.05 12.61
N VAL A 158 0.05 13.28 12.06
CA VAL A 158 0.74 14.57 12.11
C VAL A 158 0.08 15.57 11.17
N ASP A 159 -0.09 15.21 9.93
CA ASP A 159 -0.79 16.02 8.92
C ASP A 159 -1.44 15.09 7.87
N PRO A 160 -2.76 14.99 7.84
CA PRO A 160 -3.48 14.16 6.87
C PRO A 160 -3.14 14.45 5.40
N ARG A 161 -2.62 15.66 5.12
CA ARG A 161 -2.18 16.03 3.76
C ARG A 161 -0.85 15.39 3.36
N LEU A 162 -0.07 14.91 4.32
CA LEU A 162 1.21 14.24 4.09
C LEU A 162 1.04 12.75 3.77
N ALA A 163 -0.03 12.11 4.22
CA ALA A 163 -0.27 10.68 3.98
C ALA A 163 -0.49 10.38 2.49
N ILE A 164 -1.16 11.31 1.80
CA ILE A 164 -1.25 11.30 0.34
C ILE A 164 -1.04 12.76 -0.08
N SER A 165 0.12 13.03 -0.67
CA SER A 165 0.47 14.35 -1.16
C SER A 165 -0.74 15.03 -1.81
N ALA A 166 -1.09 16.22 -1.30
CA ALA A 166 -2.26 16.98 -1.73
C ALA A 166 -2.07 17.46 -3.18
N SER A 167 -2.22 16.57 -4.11
CA SER A 167 -2.29 16.92 -5.51
C SER A 167 -3.66 17.50 -5.80
N ARG A 168 -3.63 18.76 -6.24
CA ARG A 168 -4.81 19.51 -6.70
C ARG A 168 -5.60 18.67 -7.70
N THR A 169 -6.86 18.49 -7.41
CA THR A 169 -7.90 17.92 -8.26
C THR A 169 -7.81 18.51 -9.68
N ILE A 170 -7.44 17.68 -10.65
CA ILE A 170 -7.80 17.96 -12.03
C ILE A 170 -9.27 17.51 -12.14
N ALA A 171 -10.17 18.46 -11.96
CA ALA A 171 -11.58 18.28 -12.20
C ALA A 171 -11.79 18.07 -13.72
N ASN A 172 -11.66 16.85 -14.18
CA ASN A 172 -12.24 16.43 -15.45
C ASN A 172 -13.70 16.09 -15.18
N THR A 173 -14.56 17.07 -15.35
CA THR A 173 -16.01 16.88 -15.44
C THR A 173 -16.31 16.00 -16.65
N VAL A 174 -16.41 14.71 -16.44
CA VAL A 174 -16.99 13.80 -17.43
C VAL A 174 -18.51 13.87 -17.25
N THR A 175 -19.14 14.68 -18.08
CA THR A 175 -20.60 14.69 -18.27
C THR A 175 -20.92 13.59 -19.30
N GLY A 176 -21.42 12.47 -18.83
CA GLY A 176 -21.92 11.38 -19.66
C GLY A 176 -22.39 10.22 -18.78
N ASP A 177 -23.48 9.57 -19.17
CA ASP A 177 -24.02 8.33 -18.58
C ASP A 177 -23.05 7.16 -18.77
N CYS A 178 -21.91 7.18 -18.09
CA CYS A 178 -20.92 6.10 -18.11
C CYS A 178 -21.25 5.11 -16.99
N LYS A 179 -21.35 3.83 -17.31
CA LYS A 179 -21.43 2.75 -16.32
C LYS A 179 -20.27 2.91 -15.32
N PRO A 180 -20.52 2.94 -14.02
CA PRO A 180 -19.46 3.08 -13.04
C PRO A 180 -18.39 1.99 -13.20
N ILE A 181 -17.17 2.33 -12.83
CA ILE A 181 -16.03 1.41 -12.80
C ILE A 181 -15.89 0.88 -11.38
N HIS A 182 -16.09 -0.42 -11.22
CA HIS A 182 -15.99 -1.10 -9.93
C HIS A 182 -14.54 -1.52 -9.65
N ILE A 183 -13.98 -0.97 -8.60
CA ILE A 183 -12.59 -1.20 -8.18
C ILE A 183 -12.59 -2.04 -6.91
N LEU A 184 -11.90 -3.17 -6.92
CA LEU A 184 -11.53 -3.88 -5.70
C LEU A 184 -10.15 -3.40 -5.27
N HIS A 185 -10.10 -2.70 -4.12
CA HIS A 185 -8.88 -2.12 -3.58
C HIS A 185 -8.41 -2.92 -2.36
N ALA A 186 -7.20 -3.48 -2.42
CA ALA A 186 -6.57 -4.19 -1.32
C ALA A 186 -5.35 -3.41 -0.79
N ASP A 187 -5.31 -3.14 0.53
CA ASP A 187 -4.24 -2.40 1.18
C ASP A 187 -4.31 -2.67 2.70
N ASP A 188 -3.20 -2.88 3.40
CA ASP A 188 -3.21 -3.20 4.82
C ASP A 188 -3.42 -1.97 5.72
N SER A 189 -3.08 -0.77 5.24
CA SER A 189 -3.30 0.48 5.97
C SER A 189 -4.74 0.97 5.87
N LEU A 190 -5.44 1.01 7.00
CA LEU A 190 -6.81 1.53 7.08
C LEU A 190 -6.91 2.98 6.58
N VAL A 191 -5.88 3.79 6.85
CA VAL A 191 -5.83 5.20 6.42
C VAL A 191 -5.74 5.30 4.91
N ILE A 192 -4.84 4.50 4.31
CA ILE A 192 -4.68 4.48 2.85
C ILE A 192 -5.96 3.99 2.19
N ARG A 193 -6.58 2.90 2.69
CA ARG A 193 -7.88 2.42 2.18
C ARG A 193 -8.94 3.52 2.16
N LYS A 194 -9.12 4.21 3.29
CA LYS A 194 -10.11 5.31 3.38
C LYS A 194 -9.79 6.46 2.43
N THR A 195 -8.52 6.85 2.34
CA THR A 195 -8.13 7.99 1.52
C THR A 195 -8.18 7.68 0.03
N VAL A 196 -7.73 6.50 -0.41
CA VAL A 196 -7.80 6.06 -1.81
C VAL A 196 -9.26 5.92 -2.22
N LYS A 197 -10.11 5.29 -1.39
CA LYS A 197 -11.54 5.18 -1.64
C LYS A 197 -12.17 6.55 -1.83
N GLN A 198 -12.00 7.47 -0.87
CA GLN A 198 -12.55 8.83 -0.95
C GLN A 198 -12.08 9.55 -2.23
N ARG A 199 -10.78 9.51 -2.54
CA ARG A 199 -10.20 10.18 -3.71
C ARG A 199 -10.75 9.66 -5.03
N LEU A 200 -10.88 8.35 -5.16
CA LEU A 200 -11.42 7.74 -6.38
C LEU A 200 -12.91 8.05 -6.51
N GLU A 201 -13.70 7.91 -5.45
CA GLU A 201 -15.16 8.13 -5.45
C GLU A 201 -15.55 9.61 -5.64
N GLU A 202 -14.67 10.58 -5.32
CA GLU A 202 -14.87 12.00 -5.68
C GLU A 202 -15.14 12.18 -7.19
N ASN A 203 -14.61 11.30 -8.00
CA ASN A 203 -14.82 11.27 -9.47
C ASN A 203 -16.10 10.56 -9.92
N ARG A 204 -17.05 10.27 -9.09
CA ARG A 204 -18.40 9.69 -9.37
C ARG A 204 -18.48 8.58 -10.43
N ILE A 205 -17.39 8.32 -11.18
CA ILE A 205 -17.27 7.25 -12.17
C ILE A 205 -16.67 5.98 -11.54
N PHE A 206 -16.10 6.07 -10.35
CA PHE A 206 -15.51 4.96 -9.63
C PHE A 206 -16.38 4.56 -8.44
N ALA A 207 -16.56 3.26 -8.27
CA ALA A 207 -17.15 2.65 -7.08
C ALA A 207 -16.08 1.72 -6.46
N VAL A 208 -15.66 1.99 -5.22
CA VAL A 208 -14.52 1.31 -4.60
C VAL A 208 -14.98 0.43 -3.46
N GLU A 209 -14.70 -0.86 -3.57
CA GLU A 209 -14.76 -1.80 -2.46
C GLU A 209 -13.34 -2.03 -1.94
N SER A 210 -13.13 -1.91 -0.62
CA SER A 210 -11.80 -1.98 -0.02
C SER A 210 -11.71 -3.14 0.96
N VAL A 211 -10.61 -3.89 0.87
CA VAL A 211 -10.28 -5.04 1.74
C VAL A 211 -8.88 -4.86 2.34
N ALA A 212 -8.60 -5.57 3.44
CA ALA A 212 -7.40 -5.33 4.24
C ALA A 212 -6.14 -6.07 3.76
N ASN A 213 -6.29 -7.09 2.91
CA ASN A 213 -5.16 -7.90 2.46
C ASN A 213 -5.49 -8.69 1.19
N GLY A 214 -4.50 -9.38 0.64
CA GLY A 214 -4.67 -10.18 -0.58
C GLY A 214 -5.56 -11.41 -0.40
N ASP A 215 -5.62 -12.01 0.80
CA ASP A 215 -6.48 -13.16 1.09
C ASP A 215 -7.95 -12.78 1.07
N GLU A 216 -8.29 -11.63 1.64
CA GLU A 216 -9.65 -11.07 1.56
C GLU A 216 -10.03 -10.72 0.11
N ALA A 217 -9.10 -10.09 -0.65
CA ALA A 217 -9.34 -9.79 -2.06
C ALA A 217 -9.58 -11.06 -2.89
N TRP A 218 -8.80 -12.09 -2.68
CA TRP A 218 -8.97 -13.37 -3.35
C TRP A 218 -10.30 -14.04 -3.00
N SER A 219 -10.67 -14.02 -1.72
CA SER A 219 -11.96 -14.55 -1.23
C SER A 219 -13.14 -13.81 -1.84
N HIS A 220 -13.06 -12.45 -1.91
CA HIS A 220 -14.06 -11.63 -2.56
C HIS A 220 -14.22 -11.99 -4.05
N LEU A 221 -13.12 -12.13 -4.80
CA LEU A 221 -13.17 -12.53 -6.21
C LEU A 221 -13.79 -13.93 -6.40
N ALA A 222 -13.51 -14.88 -5.49
CA ALA A 222 -14.12 -16.19 -5.52
C ALA A 222 -15.64 -16.15 -5.30
N GLU A 223 -16.12 -15.27 -4.42
CA GLU A 223 -17.55 -15.04 -4.21
C GLU A 223 -18.20 -14.39 -5.43
N VAL A 224 -17.56 -13.42 -6.06
CA VAL A 224 -18.02 -12.77 -7.29
C VAL A 224 -18.15 -13.80 -8.41
N LYS A 225 -17.19 -14.69 -8.60
CA LYS A 225 -17.27 -15.79 -9.58
C LYS A 225 -18.51 -16.67 -9.35
N LYS A 226 -18.78 -17.03 -8.08
CA LYS A 226 -19.97 -17.84 -7.72
C LYS A 226 -21.28 -17.09 -8.06
N LYS A 227 -21.36 -15.79 -7.77
CA LYS A 227 -22.52 -14.94 -8.07
C LYS A 227 -22.76 -14.86 -9.60
N CYS A 228 -21.69 -14.64 -10.38
CA CYS A 228 -21.78 -14.60 -11.83
C CYS A 228 -22.30 -15.92 -12.41
N GLY A 229 -21.79 -17.06 -11.93
CA GLY A 229 -22.23 -18.39 -12.36
C GLY A 229 -23.70 -18.69 -12.01
N ALA A 230 -24.19 -18.18 -10.87
CA ALA A 230 -25.58 -18.37 -10.43
C ALA A 230 -26.58 -17.46 -11.19
N ASN A 231 -26.18 -16.22 -11.50
CA ASN A 231 -27.07 -15.20 -12.05
C ASN A 231 -26.93 -15.02 -13.56
N GLY A 232 -25.94 -15.64 -14.21
CA GLY A 232 -25.62 -15.41 -15.62
C GLY A 232 -25.05 -14.01 -15.90
N GLU A 233 -24.49 -13.37 -14.88
CA GLU A 233 -23.89 -12.03 -14.96
C GLU A 233 -22.40 -12.10 -15.28
N THR A 234 -21.84 -11.00 -15.74
CA THR A 234 -20.40 -10.90 -16.03
C THR A 234 -19.62 -10.38 -14.82
N LEU A 235 -18.33 -10.71 -14.73
CA LEU A 235 -17.44 -10.21 -13.68
C LEU A 235 -17.45 -8.67 -13.59
N SER A 236 -17.54 -8.00 -14.75
CA SER A 236 -17.59 -6.53 -14.85
C SER A 236 -18.89 -5.90 -14.29
N THR A 237 -19.84 -6.72 -13.83
CA THR A 237 -20.98 -6.23 -13.02
C THR A 237 -20.55 -5.90 -11.60
N TYR A 238 -19.55 -6.59 -11.08
CA TYR A 238 -19.09 -6.50 -9.69
C TYR A 238 -17.69 -5.94 -9.53
N VAL A 239 -16.74 -6.36 -10.40
CA VAL A 239 -15.34 -5.91 -10.35
C VAL A 239 -14.80 -5.72 -11.77
N ASP A 240 -14.38 -4.52 -12.08
CA ASP A 240 -13.74 -4.17 -13.35
C ASP A 240 -12.22 -4.25 -13.28
N VAL A 241 -11.62 -3.92 -12.13
CA VAL A 241 -10.18 -3.80 -11.93
C VAL A 241 -9.82 -4.08 -10.47
N VAL A 242 -8.65 -4.67 -10.26
CA VAL A 242 -8.05 -4.83 -8.95
C VAL A 242 -6.92 -3.81 -8.80
N LEU A 243 -6.99 -3.00 -7.75
CA LEU A 243 -5.94 -2.10 -7.31
C LEU A 243 -5.38 -2.66 -6.00
N THR A 244 -4.13 -3.05 -5.96
CA THR A 244 -3.58 -3.71 -4.76
C THR A 244 -2.26 -3.11 -4.33
N ASP A 245 -2.10 -2.91 -3.03
CA ASP A 245 -0.77 -2.70 -2.46
C ASP A 245 0.08 -3.95 -2.71
N ILE A 246 1.39 -3.76 -2.69
CA ILE A 246 2.37 -4.85 -2.82
C ILE A 246 2.61 -5.49 -1.46
N GLU A 247 2.76 -4.68 -0.42
CA GLU A 247 3.23 -5.09 0.89
C GLU A 247 2.07 -5.29 1.87
N MET A 248 1.46 -6.48 1.86
CA MET A 248 0.34 -6.82 2.74
C MET A 248 0.61 -8.11 3.52
N PRO A 249 0.16 -8.19 4.80
CA PRO A 249 0.20 -9.42 5.60
C PRO A 249 -0.57 -10.59 4.93
N GLY A 250 -0.09 -11.81 5.12
CA GLY A 250 -0.68 -13.01 4.56
C GLY A 250 -0.36 -13.16 3.07
N MET A 251 -1.20 -12.64 2.20
CA MET A 251 -1.01 -12.63 0.76
C MET A 251 -0.58 -11.25 0.26
N ASP A 252 0.63 -11.15 -0.29
CA ASP A 252 1.14 -9.94 -0.94
C ASP A 252 0.48 -9.66 -2.29
N GLY A 253 0.62 -8.41 -2.78
CA GLY A 253 0.01 -8.00 -4.05
C GLY A 253 0.57 -8.70 -5.28
N TYR A 254 1.82 -9.16 -5.26
CA TYR A 254 2.38 -9.93 -6.38
C TYR A 254 1.75 -11.31 -6.47
N ARG A 255 1.57 -11.97 -5.32
CA ARG A 255 0.92 -13.28 -5.25
C ARG A 255 -0.54 -13.19 -5.66
N LEU A 256 -1.27 -12.17 -5.18
CA LEU A 256 -2.64 -11.90 -5.60
C LEU A 256 -2.72 -11.69 -7.12
N CYS A 257 -1.85 -10.84 -7.69
CA CYS A 257 -1.77 -10.61 -9.13
C CYS A 257 -1.55 -11.91 -9.88
N LYS A 258 -0.57 -12.72 -9.46
CA LYS A 258 -0.26 -14.00 -10.10
C LYS A 258 -1.45 -14.95 -10.09
N LEU A 259 -2.15 -15.09 -8.95
CA LEU A 259 -3.35 -15.92 -8.84
C LEU A 259 -4.46 -15.46 -9.79
N ILE A 260 -4.69 -14.15 -9.90
CA ILE A 260 -5.68 -13.59 -10.81
C ILE A 260 -5.30 -13.88 -12.27
N LYS A 261 -4.03 -13.70 -12.64
CA LYS A 261 -3.55 -13.90 -14.02
C LYS A 261 -3.48 -15.37 -14.43
N ASP A 262 -3.32 -16.29 -13.48
CA ASP A 262 -3.32 -17.72 -13.72
C ASP A 262 -4.74 -18.31 -13.77
N ASP A 263 -5.75 -17.63 -13.21
CA ASP A 263 -7.14 -18.09 -13.22
C ASP A 263 -7.80 -17.85 -14.59
N PRO A 264 -8.35 -18.91 -15.25
CA PRO A 264 -8.92 -18.78 -16.59
C PRO A 264 -10.06 -17.76 -16.73
N GLU A 265 -10.84 -17.54 -15.67
CA GLU A 265 -11.99 -16.62 -15.68
C GLU A 265 -11.56 -15.18 -15.30
N LEU A 266 -10.51 -15.03 -14.47
CA LEU A 266 -10.07 -13.72 -13.97
C LEU A 266 -8.92 -13.11 -14.77
N LYS A 267 -8.17 -13.90 -15.58
CA LYS A 267 -6.94 -13.46 -16.26
C LYS A 267 -7.06 -12.20 -17.12
N SER A 268 -8.26 -11.92 -17.65
CA SER A 268 -8.56 -10.70 -18.43
C SER A 268 -8.74 -9.46 -17.54
N MET A 269 -8.94 -9.64 -16.22
CA MET A 269 -9.14 -8.54 -15.27
C MET A 269 -7.85 -7.75 -15.12
N PRO A 270 -7.87 -6.43 -15.31
CA PRO A 270 -6.72 -5.58 -15.04
C PRO A 270 -6.34 -5.64 -13.55
N VAL A 271 -5.03 -5.83 -13.29
CA VAL A 271 -4.45 -5.78 -11.95
C VAL A 271 -3.39 -4.70 -11.92
N ILE A 272 -3.56 -3.74 -11.03
CA ILE A 272 -2.68 -2.58 -10.88
C ILE A 272 -2.03 -2.67 -9.51
N LEU A 273 -0.69 -2.67 -9.48
CA LEU A 273 0.10 -2.60 -8.26
C LEU A 273 0.28 -1.13 -7.86
N PHE A 274 -0.02 -0.80 -6.60
CA PHE A 274 -0.03 0.56 -6.09
C PHE A 274 0.67 0.62 -4.74
N SER A 275 1.95 0.97 -4.72
CA SER A 275 2.81 0.90 -3.54
C SER A 275 3.47 2.24 -3.21
N SER A 276 3.79 2.46 -1.93
CA SER A 276 4.54 3.63 -1.47
C SER A 276 6.00 3.63 -1.92
N LEU A 277 6.52 2.49 -2.38
CA LEU A 277 7.87 2.36 -2.90
C LEU A 277 7.87 1.61 -4.23
N ILE A 278 8.43 2.22 -5.28
CA ILE A 278 8.68 1.55 -6.55
C ILE A 278 10.15 1.73 -6.94
N THR A 279 10.85 0.60 -7.04
CA THR A 279 12.23 0.53 -7.55
C THR A 279 12.25 -0.22 -8.88
N GLU A 280 13.32 -0.09 -9.67
CA GLU A 280 13.45 -0.86 -10.92
C GLU A 280 13.27 -2.37 -10.71
N LYS A 281 13.81 -2.90 -9.61
CA LYS A 281 13.67 -4.32 -9.25
C LYS A 281 12.20 -4.70 -9.03
N LEU A 282 11.42 -3.85 -8.35
CA LEU A 282 10.00 -4.06 -8.09
C LEU A 282 9.16 -3.92 -9.38
N LEU A 283 9.54 -3.01 -10.29
CA LEU A 283 8.93 -2.91 -11.62
C LEU A 283 9.07 -4.20 -12.42
N HIS A 284 10.29 -4.76 -12.45
CA HIS A 284 10.55 -6.04 -13.14
C HIS A 284 9.73 -7.20 -12.52
N LYS A 285 9.62 -7.23 -11.20
CA LYS A 285 8.85 -8.27 -10.50
C LYS A 285 7.35 -8.18 -10.85
N GLY A 286 6.77 -6.98 -10.84
CA GLY A 286 5.37 -6.80 -11.20
C GLY A 286 5.06 -7.15 -12.66
N ALA A 287 5.95 -6.81 -13.59
CA ALA A 287 5.83 -7.25 -14.98
C ALA A 287 5.89 -8.78 -15.10
N ALA A 288 6.76 -9.45 -14.34
CA ALA A 288 6.91 -10.91 -14.35
C ALA A 288 5.66 -11.65 -13.83
N VAL A 289 4.89 -11.07 -12.90
CA VAL A 289 3.62 -11.64 -12.42
C VAL A 289 2.43 -11.26 -13.28
N GLY A 290 2.62 -10.46 -14.33
CA GLY A 290 1.59 -10.08 -15.30
C GLY A 290 0.75 -8.88 -14.88
N ALA A 291 1.24 -7.99 -13.99
CA ALA A 291 0.55 -6.76 -13.65
C ALA A 291 0.37 -5.86 -14.88
N ASP A 292 -0.82 -5.27 -15.05
CA ASP A 292 -1.14 -4.38 -16.17
C ASP A 292 -0.57 -2.98 -15.96
N GLY A 293 -0.33 -2.59 -14.71
CA GLY A 293 0.28 -1.32 -14.34
C GLY A 293 0.89 -1.36 -12.96
N GLN A 294 1.86 -0.46 -12.72
CA GLN A 294 2.48 -0.26 -11.42
C GLN A 294 2.65 1.24 -11.18
N PHE A 295 2.14 1.71 -10.04
CA PHE A 295 2.12 3.13 -9.70
C PHE A 295 2.59 3.35 -8.27
N SER A 296 3.38 4.40 -8.07
CA SER A 296 3.73 4.85 -6.72
C SER A 296 2.56 5.61 -6.09
N LYS A 297 2.33 5.43 -4.80
CA LYS A 297 1.40 6.28 -4.05
C LYS A 297 2.05 7.67 -3.86
N PRO A 298 1.38 8.77 -4.11
CA PRO A 298 0.08 9.03 -4.75
C PRO A 298 0.24 9.47 -6.23
N ASP A 299 0.11 8.58 -7.17
CA ASP A 299 0.23 8.93 -8.59
C ASP A 299 -1.10 9.44 -9.17
N LEU A 300 -1.09 10.63 -9.75
CA LEU A 300 -2.26 11.26 -10.37
C LEU A 300 -2.67 10.61 -11.69
N THR A 301 -1.75 9.92 -12.34
CA THR A 301 -2.01 9.26 -13.63
C THR A 301 -2.79 7.96 -13.46
N LEU A 302 -2.86 7.44 -12.23
CA LEU A 302 -3.56 6.21 -11.89
C LEU A 302 -5.02 6.19 -12.37
N MET A 303 -5.78 7.26 -12.12
CA MET A 303 -7.20 7.32 -12.50
C MET A 303 -7.41 7.21 -14.00
N ARG A 304 -6.55 7.87 -14.79
CA ARG A 304 -6.58 7.78 -16.26
C ARG A 304 -6.25 6.37 -16.71
N PHE A 305 -5.22 5.77 -16.12
CA PHE A 305 -4.81 4.42 -16.47
C PHE A 305 -5.90 3.38 -16.14
N ILE A 306 -6.54 3.48 -14.96
CA ILE A 306 -7.67 2.62 -14.59
C ILE A 306 -8.77 2.69 -15.66
N LYS A 307 -9.15 3.91 -16.06
CA LYS A 307 -10.19 4.12 -17.08
C LYS A 307 -9.81 3.46 -18.40
N GLU A 308 -8.62 3.73 -18.92
CA GLU A 308 -8.11 3.17 -20.17
C GLU A 308 -8.04 1.63 -20.15
N ALA A 309 -7.55 1.04 -19.04
CA ALA A 309 -7.45 -0.41 -18.88
C ALA A 309 -8.82 -1.09 -18.85
N VAL A 310 -9.79 -0.51 -18.15
CA VAL A 310 -11.16 -1.03 -18.07
C VAL A 310 -11.90 -0.87 -19.39
N GLU A 311 -11.77 0.28 -20.07
CA GLU A 311 -12.38 0.49 -21.40
C GLU A 311 -11.83 -0.52 -22.42
N LYS A 312 -10.54 -0.76 -22.43
CA LYS A 312 -9.90 -1.77 -23.28
C LYS A 312 -10.44 -3.17 -23.03
N ARG A 313 -10.60 -3.57 -21.76
CA ARG A 313 -11.17 -4.87 -21.39
C ARG A 313 -12.62 -4.97 -21.83
N ARG A 314 -13.47 -4.00 -21.47
CA ARG A 314 -14.91 -3.97 -21.84
C ARG A 314 -15.10 -4.01 -23.36
N ALA A 315 -14.22 -3.38 -24.13
CA ALA A 315 -14.25 -3.43 -25.59
C ALA A 315 -13.87 -4.82 -26.14
N ALA A 316 -12.99 -5.55 -25.48
CA ALA A 316 -12.62 -6.92 -25.87
C ALA A 316 -13.70 -7.96 -25.51
N GLU A 317 -14.52 -7.69 -24.49
CA GLU A 317 -15.62 -8.56 -24.05
C GLU A 317 -16.92 -8.37 -24.89
N GLN A 318 -17.01 -7.32 -25.74
CA GLN A 318 -18.16 -7.11 -26.64
C GLN A 318 -18.05 -8.03 -27.87
N PRO A 319 -19.07 -8.82 -28.20
CA PRO A 319 -19.06 -9.64 -29.40
C PRO A 319 -18.98 -8.75 -30.65
N GLU A 320 -18.24 -9.21 -31.68
CA GLU A 320 -17.97 -8.47 -32.94
C GLU A 320 -19.22 -7.96 -33.70
N GLY A 321 -20.41 -8.45 -33.35
CA GLY A 321 -21.67 -8.05 -33.98
C GLY A 321 -22.16 -6.63 -33.73
N SER A 322 -21.68 -5.91 -32.71
CA SER A 322 -22.13 -4.55 -32.35
C SER A 322 -21.29 -3.40 -32.97
N ARG A 323 -20.25 -3.74 -33.73
CA ARG A 323 -19.35 -2.76 -34.38
C ARG A 323 -19.91 -2.19 -35.69
N LEU A 324 -20.95 -2.81 -36.31
CA LEU A 324 -21.41 -2.48 -37.65
C LEU A 324 -22.55 -1.43 -37.72
N GLU A 325 -23.15 -1.04 -36.60
CA GLU A 325 -24.31 -0.10 -36.66
C GLU A 325 -23.99 1.38 -36.51
N ARG A 326 -22.73 1.78 -36.31
CA ARG A 326 -22.35 3.21 -36.16
C ARG A 326 -21.74 3.86 -37.43
N GLY A 327 -21.77 3.18 -38.56
CA GLY A 327 -21.18 3.62 -39.82
C GLY A 327 -22.10 3.95 -40.96
N GLY A 328 -23.39 4.08 -40.74
CA GLY A 328 -24.36 4.26 -41.83
C GLY A 328 -25.33 5.43 -41.65
N VAL A 329 -24.81 6.68 -41.71
CA VAL A 329 -25.69 7.81 -42.06
C VAL A 329 -25.36 8.20 -43.50
N GLY A 330 -26.20 7.63 -44.42
CA GLY A 330 -26.18 8.00 -45.81
C GLY A 330 -26.62 9.46 -45.99
N GLN A 331 -25.92 10.17 -46.83
CA GLN A 331 -26.37 11.44 -47.39
C GLN A 331 -27.57 11.19 -48.31
N PRO A 332 -28.63 11.97 -48.18
CA PRO A 332 -29.59 12.10 -49.27
C PRO A 332 -29.08 13.15 -50.25
N GLY A 333 -29.20 12.83 -51.53
CA GLY A 333 -28.97 13.69 -52.66
C GLY A 333 -29.94 14.88 -52.79
#